data_f5387f5b9468847e594b474c758a519c
#
_entry.id   f5387f5b9468847e594b474c758a519c
#
_cell.length_a   1.000
_cell.length_b   1.000
_cell.length_c   1.000
_cell.angle_alpha   90.00
_cell.angle_beta   90.00
_cell.angle_gamma   90.00
#
_symmetry.space_group_name_H-M   'P 1'
#
loop_
_entity.id
_entity.type
_entity.pdbx_description
1 polymer ?
#
loop_
_entity_poly.entity_id
_entity_poly.type
_entity_poly.pdbx_seq_one_letter_code
_entity_poly.pdbx_strand_id
1 'polypeptide(L)'
;MARKKPLIKVFNGSQLGDASANTRIPDGYIAFDKDAVLEAIREAAKDVSGDRPLLEGLLSGGESVLLVMPQDIQAPKGRLILPQVQTMRALLDLGCSITSCKTEDMKRTLDLLKEPPALIITDSQVFAEVYALKPEESNITSFSILMARSKGDIEELVKGAAAIDALNENSRVLISEACTHAPLEEDIGRVKIPALLRKKYGNMSIDFSRGLDFPEELDYDLIIMCGSCMFNRAHVLSRIEKARAKGVPVTNYGVTISKLKGIIDKVEL
;
A
#
# COMPACT_ATOMS: atom_id res chain seq x y z
N MET A 1 -15.66 13.49 5.23
CA MET A 1 -15.12 14.75 5.80
C MET A 1 -13.64 14.82 5.44
N ALA A 2 -13.22 15.79 4.65
CA ALA A 2 -11.80 16.00 4.36
C ALA A 2 -11.05 16.27 5.67
N ARG A 3 -10.09 15.42 6.03
CA ARG A 3 -9.23 15.67 7.20
C ARG A 3 -8.38 16.90 6.92
N LYS A 4 -8.60 18.00 7.64
CA LYS A 4 -7.74 19.18 7.58
C LYS A 4 -6.32 18.76 7.95
N LYS A 5 -5.35 19.06 7.07
CA LYS A 5 -3.93 18.90 7.41
C LYS A 5 -3.63 19.75 8.65
N PRO A 6 -2.95 19.22 9.67
CA PRO A 6 -2.59 20.01 10.82
C PRO A 6 -1.67 21.17 10.37
N LEU A 7 -2.02 22.38 10.72
CA LEU A 7 -1.25 23.59 10.42
C LEU A 7 -0.73 24.18 11.73
N ILE A 8 0.58 24.14 11.91
CA ILE A 8 1.25 24.79 13.03
C ILE A 8 1.73 26.16 12.57
N LYS A 9 1.16 27.23 13.14
CA LYS A 9 1.58 28.59 12.87
C LYS A 9 2.62 29.02 13.90
N VAL A 10 3.82 29.35 13.44
CA VAL A 10 4.92 29.77 14.30
C VAL A 10 5.09 31.26 14.15
N PHE A 11 5.16 31.98 15.28
CA PHE A 11 5.42 33.41 15.34
C PHE A 11 6.90 33.64 15.69
N ASN A 12 7.65 34.24 14.76
CA ASN A 12 9.04 34.64 14.98
C ASN A 12 9.11 36.13 15.26
N GLY A 13 9.25 36.49 16.53
CA GLY A 13 9.36 37.90 16.97
C GLY A 13 10.65 38.59 16.54
N SER A 14 11.69 37.87 16.11
CA SER A 14 12.99 38.47 15.72
C SER A 14 12.91 39.30 14.43
N GLN A 15 11.84 39.19 13.64
CA GLN A 15 11.61 39.98 12.42
C GLN A 15 11.00 41.38 12.72
N LEU A 16 10.63 41.64 13.97
CA LEU A 16 9.96 42.90 14.35
C LEU A 16 10.90 44.01 14.85
N GLY A 17 12.22 43.88 14.67
CA GLY A 17 13.17 44.83 15.18
C GLY A 17 12.97 45.05 16.68
N ASP A 18 13.85 45.64 17.42
CA ASP A 18 13.88 45.90 18.88
C ASP A 18 12.52 45.93 19.66
N ALA A 19 11.65 44.96 19.38
CA ALA A 19 10.39 44.81 20.09
C ALA A 19 10.68 44.19 21.47
N SER A 20 10.57 45.05 22.46
CA SER A 20 10.63 44.75 23.89
C SER A 20 9.91 43.46 24.27
N ALA A 21 10.28 42.86 25.39
CA ALA A 21 9.78 41.64 26.03
C ALA A 21 8.23 41.49 26.18
N ASN A 22 7.44 42.35 25.56
CA ASN A 22 5.98 42.42 25.65
C ASN A 22 5.24 42.18 24.30
N THR A 23 5.88 41.63 23.29
CA THR A 23 5.19 41.34 22.04
C THR A 23 4.20 40.18 22.26
N ARG A 24 2.90 40.48 22.27
CA ARG A 24 1.84 39.47 22.41
C ARG A 24 1.84 38.56 21.20
N ILE A 25 1.97 37.26 21.43
CA ILE A 25 1.83 36.25 20.39
C ILE A 25 0.39 36.30 19.85
N PRO A 26 0.18 36.43 18.53
CA PRO A 26 -1.18 36.42 17.96
C PRO A 26 -1.91 35.10 18.25
N ASP A 27 -3.21 35.18 18.44
CA ASP A 27 -4.06 33.99 18.67
C ASP A 27 -3.91 32.97 17.55
N GLY A 28 -3.68 31.71 17.90
CA GLY A 28 -3.45 30.61 16.96
C GLY A 28 -2.01 30.46 16.47
N TYR A 29 -1.06 31.23 17.01
CA TYR A 29 0.39 31.09 16.78
C TYR A 29 1.08 30.58 18.03
N ILE A 30 2.23 29.91 17.86
CA ILE A 30 3.14 29.56 18.95
C ILE A 30 4.44 30.40 18.86
N ALA A 31 5.09 30.62 19.97
CA ALA A 31 6.41 31.26 19.97
C ALA A 31 7.43 30.45 19.18
N PHE A 32 8.38 31.08 18.52
CA PHE A 32 9.52 30.41 17.92
C PHE A 32 10.50 30.00 19.03
N ASP A 33 10.10 28.98 19.77
CA ASP A 33 10.92 28.26 20.74
C ASP A 33 10.96 26.79 20.30
N LYS A 34 12.15 26.20 20.33
CA LYS A 34 12.39 24.85 19.85
C LYS A 34 11.48 23.83 20.55
N ASP A 35 11.35 23.95 21.87
CA ASP A 35 10.59 23.00 22.66
C ASP A 35 9.08 23.16 22.43
N ALA A 36 8.59 24.39 22.34
CA ALA A 36 7.21 24.69 22.00
C ALA A 36 6.84 24.19 20.58
N VAL A 37 7.74 24.37 19.61
CA VAL A 37 7.53 23.85 18.24
C VAL A 37 7.54 22.34 18.24
N LEU A 38 8.46 21.68 18.93
CA LEU A 38 8.52 20.22 19.03
C LEU A 38 7.27 19.65 19.70
N GLU A 39 6.78 20.28 20.77
CA GLU A 39 5.55 19.84 21.45
C GLU A 39 4.33 20.00 20.54
N ALA A 40 4.20 21.14 19.85
CA ALA A 40 3.13 21.33 18.87
C ALA A 40 3.19 20.34 17.71
N ILE A 41 4.39 19.95 17.25
CA ILE A 41 4.56 18.88 16.26
C ILE A 41 4.12 17.54 16.83
N ARG A 42 4.52 17.20 18.05
CA ARG A 42 4.11 15.95 18.71
C ARG A 42 2.60 15.86 18.88
N GLU A 43 1.97 16.95 19.31
CA GLU A 43 0.51 17.01 19.49
C GLU A 43 -0.21 16.86 18.14
N ALA A 44 0.23 17.62 17.12
CA ALA A 44 -0.31 17.50 15.77
C ALA A 44 -0.07 16.11 15.14
N ALA A 45 1.03 15.43 15.51
CA ALA A 45 1.34 14.08 15.04
C ALA A 45 0.49 12.98 15.68
N LYS A 46 -0.11 13.22 16.86
CA LYS A 46 -1.04 12.27 17.49
C LYS A 46 -2.29 12.03 16.62
N ASP A 47 -2.74 13.05 15.90
CA ASP A 47 -3.90 12.96 15.00
C ASP A 47 -3.54 12.45 13.60
N VAL A 48 -2.25 12.33 13.28
CA VAL A 48 -1.81 11.72 12.02
C VAL A 48 -1.96 10.22 12.18
N SER A 49 -2.95 9.63 11.52
CA SER A 49 -3.15 8.18 11.53
C SER A 49 -1.87 7.50 11.07
N GLY A 50 -1.16 6.83 11.99
CA GLY A 50 -0.06 5.93 11.67
C GLY A 50 -0.51 4.84 10.69
N ASP A 51 0.44 4.06 10.16
CA ASP A 51 0.09 2.88 9.37
C ASP A 51 -0.80 1.94 10.23
N ARG A 52 -1.86 1.40 9.62
CA ARG A 52 -2.65 0.36 10.30
C ARG A 52 -1.80 -0.90 10.45
N PRO A 53 -1.95 -1.66 11.55
CA PRO A 53 -1.27 -2.93 11.67
C PRO A 53 -1.56 -3.83 10.46
N LEU A 54 -0.52 -4.42 9.87
CA LEU A 54 -0.62 -5.21 8.64
C LEU A 54 -1.62 -6.37 8.74
N LEU A 55 -1.72 -6.98 9.91
CA LEU A 55 -2.45 -8.23 10.17
C LEU A 55 -3.71 -8.01 11.02
N GLU A 56 -4.11 -6.74 11.23
CA GLU A 56 -5.29 -6.38 12.01
C GLU A 56 -6.55 -7.10 11.50
N GLY A 57 -7.20 -7.86 12.36
CA GLY A 57 -8.42 -8.60 12.04
C GLY A 57 -8.22 -9.88 11.20
N LEU A 58 -6.99 -10.21 10.80
CA LEU A 58 -6.68 -11.46 10.09
C LEU A 58 -6.19 -12.57 11.05
N LEU A 59 -5.48 -12.18 12.11
CA LEU A 59 -4.91 -13.08 13.11
C LEU A 59 -5.10 -12.49 14.50
N SER A 60 -5.21 -13.37 15.48
CA SER A 60 -5.35 -13.02 16.91
C SER A 60 -4.03 -13.08 17.67
N GLY A 61 -3.04 -13.80 17.13
CA GLY A 61 -1.71 -14.01 17.68
C GLY A 61 -1.46 -15.46 18.12
N GLY A 62 -0.25 -15.96 17.85
CA GLY A 62 0.16 -17.33 18.19
C GLY A 62 -0.11 -18.38 17.12
N GLU A 63 -0.84 -18.04 16.04
CA GLU A 63 -1.19 -18.98 14.98
C GLU A 63 0.02 -19.35 14.11
N SER A 64 -0.11 -20.50 13.40
CA SER A 64 0.84 -20.93 12.37
C SER A 64 0.53 -20.24 11.05
N VAL A 65 1.54 -19.65 10.42
CA VAL A 65 1.42 -18.92 9.16
C VAL A 65 2.45 -19.43 8.14
N LEU A 66 2.01 -19.67 6.91
CA LEU A 66 2.89 -20.04 5.81
C LEU A 66 3.10 -18.84 4.87
N LEU A 67 4.36 -18.47 4.66
CA LEU A 67 4.75 -17.47 3.67
C LEU A 67 5.25 -18.18 2.41
N VAL A 68 4.54 -18.03 1.29
CA VAL A 68 4.97 -18.56 -0.01
C VAL A 68 5.55 -17.43 -0.83
N MET A 69 6.89 -17.41 -0.96
CA MET A 69 7.63 -16.30 -1.52
C MET A 69 8.44 -16.74 -2.75
N PRO A 70 7.97 -16.46 -3.97
CA PRO A 70 8.81 -16.61 -5.14
C PRO A 70 10.02 -15.68 -5.00
N GLN A 71 11.16 -16.07 -5.58
CA GLN A 71 12.36 -15.23 -5.53
C GLN A 71 12.20 -14.06 -6.50
N ASP A 72 12.15 -12.85 -5.96
CA ASP A 72 12.02 -11.61 -6.73
C ASP A 72 13.40 -11.16 -7.23
N ILE A 73 13.56 -11.02 -8.54
CA ILE A 73 14.79 -10.52 -9.17
C ILE A 73 15.10 -9.07 -8.77
N GLN A 74 14.08 -8.31 -8.37
CA GLN A 74 14.26 -6.92 -7.92
C GLN A 74 14.79 -6.83 -6.50
N ALA A 75 14.72 -7.92 -5.72
CA ALA A 75 15.30 -7.94 -4.40
C ALA A 75 16.84 -7.85 -4.49
N PRO A 76 17.49 -6.99 -3.68
CA PRO A 76 18.94 -7.00 -3.59
C PRO A 76 19.44 -8.40 -3.20
N LYS A 77 20.56 -8.83 -3.77
CA LYS A 77 21.15 -10.15 -3.50
C LYS A 77 21.25 -10.41 -1.99
N GLY A 78 20.70 -11.54 -1.55
CA GLY A 78 20.68 -11.95 -0.14
C GLY A 78 19.65 -11.21 0.73
N ARG A 79 18.66 -10.54 0.13
CA ARG A 79 17.60 -9.83 0.85
C ARG A 79 16.22 -10.24 0.34
N LEU A 80 15.22 -10.01 1.17
CA LEU A 80 13.81 -10.05 0.81
C LEU A 80 13.35 -8.62 0.46
N ILE A 81 12.25 -8.51 -0.27
CA ILE A 81 11.60 -7.22 -0.54
C ILE A 81 10.92 -6.69 0.72
N LEU A 82 10.78 -5.37 0.81
CA LEU A 82 10.27 -4.69 2.00
C LEU A 82 8.90 -5.22 2.50
N PRO A 83 7.89 -5.48 1.65
CA PRO A 83 6.63 -6.07 2.11
C PRO A 83 6.79 -7.42 2.81
N GLN A 84 7.68 -8.29 2.32
CA GLN A 84 7.94 -9.60 2.93
C GLN A 84 8.57 -9.44 4.31
N VAL A 85 9.59 -8.57 4.44
CA VAL A 85 10.26 -8.30 5.72
C VAL A 85 9.29 -7.67 6.73
N GLN A 86 8.48 -6.71 6.32
CA GLN A 86 7.50 -6.07 7.21
C GLN A 86 6.44 -7.06 7.69
N THR A 87 5.97 -7.94 6.81
CA THR A 87 4.99 -8.99 7.18
C THR A 87 5.59 -9.98 8.16
N MET A 88 6.81 -10.47 7.92
CA MET A 88 7.51 -11.36 8.86
C MET A 88 7.66 -10.71 10.23
N ARG A 89 8.07 -9.44 10.28
CA ARG A 89 8.20 -8.70 11.54
C ARG A 89 6.86 -8.57 12.26
N ALA A 90 5.79 -8.21 11.55
CA ALA A 90 4.46 -8.09 12.14
C ALA A 90 3.94 -9.42 12.69
N LEU A 91 4.21 -10.54 12.01
CA LEU A 91 3.86 -11.89 12.49
C LEU A 91 4.61 -12.25 13.76
N LEU A 92 5.91 -11.94 13.83
CA LEU A 92 6.72 -12.18 15.04
C LEU A 92 6.24 -11.32 16.22
N ASP A 93 5.86 -10.06 15.97
CA ASP A 93 5.33 -9.18 17.01
C ASP A 93 3.98 -9.68 17.56
N LEU A 94 3.20 -10.43 16.75
CA LEU A 94 1.97 -11.13 17.18
C LEU A 94 2.24 -12.51 17.82
N GLY A 95 3.50 -12.95 17.91
CA GLY A 95 3.84 -14.26 18.44
C GLY A 95 3.47 -15.43 17.53
N CYS A 96 3.20 -15.20 16.25
CA CYS A 96 2.87 -16.25 15.29
C CYS A 96 4.10 -17.10 14.95
N SER A 97 3.86 -18.38 14.68
CA SER A 97 4.87 -19.29 14.13
C SER A 97 4.92 -19.15 12.62
N ILE A 98 6.11 -18.89 12.05
CA ILE A 98 6.27 -18.62 10.63
C ILE A 98 7.03 -19.77 9.97
N THR A 99 6.41 -20.37 8.97
CA THR A 99 7.07 -21.24 7.98
C THR A 99 7.17 -20.51 6.67
N SER A 100 8.28 -20.65 5.94
CA SER A 100 8.43 -20.02 4.63
C SER A 100 8.98 -20.98 3.59
N CYS A 101 8.50 -20.88 2.36
CA CYS A 101 8.97 -21.68 1.24
C CYS A 101 8.82 -20.92 -0.08
N LYS A 102 9.41 -21.48 -1.13
CA LYS A 102 9.10 -21.08 -2.49
C LYS A 102 7.82 -21.75 -2.97
N THR A 103 7.27 -21.28 -4.09
CA THR A 103 6.04 -21.81 -4.67
C THR A 103 6.17 -23.31 -4.99
N GLU A 104 7.27 -23.72 -5.63
CA GLU A 104 7.57 -25.10 -5.98
C GLU A 104 7.70 -26.06 -4.79
N ASP A 105 8.06 -25.53 -3.63
CA ASP A 105 8.24 -26.32 -2.40
C ASP A 105 6.98 -26.36 -1.52
N MET A 106 5.91 -25.64 -1.88
CA MET A 106 4.74 -25.46 -1.00
C MET A 106 4.10 -26.78 -0.58
N LYS A 107 3.88 -27.70 -1.51
CA LYS A 107 3.26 -28.99 -1.21
C LYS A 107 4.07 -29.77 -0.18
N ARG A 108 5.39 -29.90 -0.41
CA ARG A 108 6.30 -30.57 0.53
C ARG A 108 6.32 -29.88 1.91
N THR A 109 6.25 -28.55 1.92
CA THR A 109 6.23 -27.79 3.16
C THR A 109 4.97 -28.03 3.96
N LEU A 110 3.80 -28.05 3.30
CA LEU A 110 2.52 -28.39 3.94
C LEU A 110 2.54 -29.81 4.55
N ASP A 111 3.12 -30.78 3.86
CA ASP A 111 3.23 -32.16 4.33
C ASP A 111 4.13 -32.29 5.61
N LEU A 112 4.98 -31.33 5.88
CA LEU A 112 5.83 -31.29 7.08
C LEU A 112 5.14 -30.63 8.28
N LEU A 113 4.05 -29.90 8.08
CA LEU A 113 3.30 -29.27 9.15
C LEU A 113 2.39 -30.27 9.85
N LYS A 114 2.28 -30.18 11.17
CA LYS A 114 1.37 -31.04 11.96
C LYS A 114 -0.12 -30.72 11.72
N GLU A 115 -0.38 -29.47 11.38
CA GLU A 115 -1.73 -28.93 11.12
C GLU A 115 -1.65 -27.87 10.02
N PRO A 116 -2.76 -27.65 9.29
CA PRO A 116 -2.82 -26.59 8.29
C PRO A 116 -2.51 -25.22 8.90
N PRO A 117 -1.78 -24.33 8.19
CA PRO A 117 -1.56 -22.97 8.66
C PRO A 117 -2.88 -22.20 8.68
N ALA A 118 -3.10 -21.35 9.70
CA ALA A 118 -4.28 -20.51 9.79
C ALA A 118 -4.37 -19.52 8.62
N LEU A 119 -3.21 -18.99 8.20
CA LEU A 119 -3.12 -18.04 7.10
C LEU A 119 -1.94 -18.38 6.19
N ILE A 120 -2.18 -18.31 4.89
CA ILE A 120 -1.13 -18.37 3.85
C ILE A 120 -1.00 -16.98 3.24
N ILE A 121 0.21 -16.46 3.16
CA ILE A 121 0.51 -15.15 2.58
C ILE A 121 1.47 -15.34 1.42
N THR A 122 1.11 -14.82 0.25
CA THR A 122 1.89 -15.04 -0.98
C THR A 122 1.97 -13.78 -1.86
N ASP A 123 2.73 -13.85 -2.94
CA ASP A 123 2.75 -12.83 -3.96
C ASP A 123 1.53 -12.94 -4.90
N SER A 124 0.97 -11.79 -5.28
CA SER A 124 -0.17 -11.74 -6.21
C SER A 124 0.11 -12.41 -7.56
N GLN A 125 1.38 -12.52 -7.95
CA GLN A 125 1.77 -13.15 -9.21
C GLN A 125 1.53 -14.66 -9.22
N VAL A 126 1.78 -15.34 -8.10
CA VAL A 126 1.63 -16.79 -7.92
C VAL A 126 0.38 -17.18 -7.12
N PHE A 127 -0.49 -16.22 -6.83
CA PHE A 127 -1.68 -16.43 -5.98
C PHE A 127 -2.55 -17.58 -6.46
N ALA A 128 -2.83 -17.67 -7.76
CA ALA A 128 -3.71 -18.74 -8.30
C ALA A 128 -3.13 -20.14 -8.10
N GLU A 129 -1.81 -20.29 -8.23
CA GLU A 129 -1.09 -21.54 -8.01
C GLU A 129 -1.12 -21.93 -6.53
N VAL A 130 -0.82 -20.98 -5.65
CA VAL A 130 -0.86 -21.17 -4.19
C VAL A 130 -2.28 -21.48 -3.72
N TYR A 131 -3.28 -20.78 -4.27
CA TYR A 131 -4.70 -21.04 -3.96
C TYR A 131 -5.13 -22.46 -4.31
N ALA A 132 -4.66 -22.99 -5.45
CA ALA A 132 -4.99 -24.35 -5.87
C ALA A 132 -4.37 -25.44 -4.97
N LEU A 133 -3.31 -25.11 -4.23
CA LEU A 133 -2.60 -26.03 -3.34
C LEU A 133 -2.95 -25.83 -1.87
N LYS A 134 -3.65 -24.75 -1.50
CA LYS A 134 -3.95 -24.45 -0.11
C LYS A 134 -4.89 -25.49 0.51
N PRO A 135 -4.71 -25.86 1.79
CA PRO A 135 -5.71 -26.59 2.55
C PRO A 135 -7.03 -25.80 2.63
N GLU A 136 -8.15 -26.51 2.69
CA GLU A 136 -9.49 -25.88 2.75
C GLU A 136 -9.62 -24.97 3.98
N GLU A 137 -9.09 -25.40 5.11
CA GLU A 137 -9.14 -24.72 6.41
C GLU A 137 -8.27 -23.47 6.48
N SER A 138 -7.30 -23.33 5.59
CA SER A 138 -6.39 -22.18 5.59
C SER A 138 -7.02 -20.97 4.90
N ASN A 139 -6.94 -19.80 5.51
CA ASN A 139 -7.19 -18.54 4.83
C ASN A 139 -6.01 -18.15 3.92
N ILE A 140 -6.24 -17.28 2.95
CA ILE A 140 -5.17 -16.83 2.05
C ILE A 140 -5.29 -15.33 1.76
N THR A 141 -4.16 -14.65 1.79
CA THR A 141 -4.03 -13.25 1.35
C THR A 141 -2.71 -13.04 0.60
N SER A 142 -2.43 -11.81 0.18
CA SER A 142 -1.17 -11.49 -0.47
C SER A 142 -0.45 -10.31 0.19
N PHE A 143 0.88 -10.26 0.04
CA PHE A 143 1.68 -9.13 0.54
C PHE A 143 1.17 -7.77 0.03
N SER A 144 0.72 -7.70 -1.21
CA SER A 144 0.18 -6.46 -1.80
C SER A 144 -1.18 -6.06 -1.23
N ILE A 145 -2.02 -7.01 -0.84
CA ILE A 145 -3.28 -6.74 -0.12
C ILE A 145 -2.99 -6.27 1.31
N LEU A 146 -2.06 -6.90 2.01
CA LEU A 146 -1.63 -6.43 3.34
C LEU A 146 -1.11 -4.98 3.29
N MET A 147 -0.32 -4.64 2.28
CA MET A 147 0.12 -3.26 2.06
C MET A 147 -1.06 -2.33 1.77
N ALA A 148 -2.03 -2.76 0.96
CA ALA A 148 -3.23 -1.99 0.66
C ALA A 148 -4.04 -1.66 1.92
N ARG A 149 -4.20 -2.64 2.82
CA ARG A 149 -4.88 -2.47 4.13
C ARG A 149 -4.13 -1.51 5.04
N SER A 150 -2.84 -1.70 5.16
CA SER A 150 -2.01 -0.90 6.07
C SER A 150 -1.82 0.55 5.59
N LYS A 151 -1.54 0.73 4.30
CA LYS A 151 -1.19 2.04 3.72
C LYS A 151 -2.38 2.79 3.14
N GLY A 152 -3.39 2.09 2.64
CA GLY A 152 -4.53 2.67 1.95
C GLY A 152 -5.86 2.52 2.68
N ASP A 153 -6.91 2.65 1.90
CA ASP A 153 -8.28 2.30 2.22
C ASP A 153 -8.67 1.13 1.34
N ILE A 154 -8.65 -0.09 1.89
CA ILE A 154 -8.86 -1.31 1.11
C ILE A 154 -10.25 -1.34 0.46
N GLU A 155 -11.27 -0.85 1.15
CA GLU A 155 -12.64 -0.84 0.63
C GLU A 155 -12.74 0.08 -0.60
N GLU A 156 -12.13 1.28 -0.52
CA GLU A 156 -12.09 2.21 -1.65
C GLU A 156 -11.27 1.65 -2.82
N LEU A 157 -10.15 0.97 -2.55
CA LEU A 157 -9.31 0.36 -3.59
C LEU A 157 -10.02 -0.81 -4.29
N VAL A 158 -10.77 -1.63 -3.55
CA VAL A 158 -11.60 -2.73 -4.12
C VAL A 158 -12.76 -2.16 -4.92
N LYS A 159 -13.45 -1.15 -4.40
CA LYS A 159 -14.51 -0.44 -5.12
C LYS A 159 -13.99 0.18 -6.42
N GLY A 160 -12.83 0.83 -6.36
CA GLY A 160 -12.18 1.43 -7.54
C GLY A 160 -11.82 0.39 -8.61
N ALA A 161 -11.49 -0.85 -8.20
CA ALA A 161 -11.20 -1.93 -9.13
C ALA A 161 -12.43 -2.36 -9.99
N ALA A 162 -13.65 -2.02 -9.60
CA ALA A 162 -14.83 -2.26 -10.43
C ALA A 162 -14.76 -1.49 -11.77
N ALA A 163 -14.08 -0.33 -11.80
CA ALA A 163 -13.87 0.45 -13.02
C ALA A 163 -13.04 -0.32 -14.07
N ILE A 164 -12.26 -1.33 -13.67
CA ILE A 164 -11.52 -2.18 -14.61
C ILE A 164 -12.46 -2.85 -15.62
N ASP A 165 -13.65 -3.25 -15.22
CA ASP A 165 -14.60 -3.94 -16.10
C ASP A 165 -15.19 -3.02 -17.19
N ALA A 166 -15.14 -1.68 -17.00
CA ALA A 166 -15.62 -0.68 -17.95
C ALA A 166 -14.52 -0.17 -18.90
N LEU A 167 -13.26 -0.58 -18.72
CA LEU A 167 -12.15 -0.16 -19.57
C LEU A 167 -12.31 -0.67 -21.01
N ASN A 168 -11.79 0.11 -21.95
CA ASN A 168 -11.77 -0.18 -23.38
C ASN A 168 -10.54 0.47 -24.03
N GLU A 169 -10.41 0.34 -25.35
CA GLU A 169 -9.27 0.87 -26.11
C GLU A 169 -9.11 2.40 -26.07
N ASN A 170 -10.18 3.14 -25.77
CA ASN A 170 -10.16 4.60 -25.66
C ASN A 170 -9.88 5.07 -24.22
N SER A 171 -9.80 4.17 -23.26
CA SER A 171 -9.59 4.51 -21.86
C SER A 171 -8.17 5.01 -21.58
N ARG A 172 -8.07 5.90 -20.59
CA ARG A 172 -6.82 6.44 -20.07
C ARG A 172 -6.58 5.96 -18.65
N VAL A 173 -5.47 5.27 -18.42
CA VAL A 173 -5.10 4.73 -17.11
C VAL A 173 -3.81 5.38 -16.62
N LEU A 174 -3.80 5.84 -15.36
CA LEU A 174 -2.58 6.29 -14.69
C LEU A 174 -2.01 5.19 -13.81
N ILE A 175 -0.78 4.79 -14.02
CA ILE A 175 -0.03 3.93 -13.09
C ILE A 175 0.88 4.81 -12.25
N SER A 176 0.64 4.84 -10.92
CA SER A 176 1.32 5.73 -9.98
C SER A 176 2.23 4.94 -9.03
N GLU A 177 3.54 5.15 -9.17
CA GLU A 177 4.59 4.44 -8.44
C GLU A 177 5.14 5.31 -7.29
N ALA A 178 5.35 4.69 -6.11
CA ALA A 178 6.02 5.34 -4.99
C ALA A 178 7.55 5.41 -5.17
N CYS A 179 8.11 4.44 -5.87
CA CYS A 179 9.56 4.31 -6.08
C CYS A 179 10.04 5.06 -7.32
N THR A 180 11.32 5.42 -7.32
CA THR A 180 11.98 6.11 -8.45
C THR A 180 13.07 5.26 -9.11
N HIS A 181 13.21 3.97 -8.72
CA HIS A 181 14.18 3.06 -9.34
C HIS A 181 13.89 2.81 -10.82
N ALA A 182 14.92 2.45 -11.58
CA ALA A 182 14.75 2.09 -12.98
C ALA A 182 13.92 0.80 -13.11
N PRO A 183 12.95 0.74 -14.03
CA PRO A 183 12.16 -0.47 -14.25
C PRO A 183 13.05 -1.59 -14.83
N LEU A 184 12.79 -2.83 -14.40
CA LEU A 184 13.38 -4.03 -14.95
C LEU A 184 12.43 -4.68 -15.98
N GLU A 185 12.92 -5.66 -16.75
CA GLU A 185 12.13 -6.36 -17.77
C GLU A 185 10.88 -7.05 -17.22
N GLU A 186 10.88 -7.43 -15.94
CA GLU A 186 9.74 -8.05 -15.26
C GLU A 186 8.95 -7.09 -14.35
N ASP A 187 9.08 -5.78 -14.56
CA ASP A 187 8.40 -4.78 -13.72
C ASP A 187 6.88 -4.95 -13.74
N ILE A 188 6.30 -5.02 -12.53
CA ILE A 188 4.86 -5.24 -12.37
C ILE A 188 4.05 -4.09 -12.94
N GLY A 189 4.44 -2.85 -12.62
CA GLY A 189 3.72 -1.65 -13.02
C GLY A 189 3.92 -1.27 -14.47
N ARG A 190 5.13 -1.45 -14.99
CA ARG A 190 5.48 -0.98 -16.33
C ARG A 190 5.33 -2.01 -17.43
N VAL A 191 5.35 -3.29 -17.06
CA VAL A 191 5.31 -4.39 -18.04
C VAL A 191 4.09 -5.27 -17.81
N LYS A 192 3.95 -5.88 -16.62
CA LYS A 192 2.94 -6.94 -16.38
C LYS A 192 1.50 -6.40 -16.36
N ILE A 193 1.22 -5.32 -15.61
CA ILE A 193 -0.13 -4.74 -15.55
C ILE A 193 -0.55 -4.15 -16.89
N PRO A 194 0.27 -3.33 -17.59
CA PRO A 194 -0.04 -2.87 -18.94
C PRO A 194 -0.34 -4.00 -19.93
N ALA A 195 0.47 -5.07 -19.91
CA ALA A 195 0.26 -6.23 -20.78
C ALA A 195 -1.08 -6.94 -20.50
N LEU A 196 -1.44 -7.14 -19.22
CA LEU A 196 -2.70 -7.73 -18.82
C LEU A 196 -3.90 -6.89 -19.24
N LEU A 197 -3.83 -5.56 -19.03
CA LEU A 197 -4.89 -4.63 -19.41
C LEU A 197 -5.08 -4.61 -20.93
N ARG A 198 -4.00 -4.44 -21.70
CA ARG A 198 -4.06 -4.40 -23.16
C ARG A 198 -4.54 -5.70 -23.78
N LYS A 199 -4.14 -6.83 -23.20
CA LYS A 199 -4.63 -8.16 -23.64
C LYS A 199 -6.13 -8.31 -23.52
N LYS A 200 -6.75 -7.71 -22.48
CA LYS A 200 -8.18 -7.88 -22.18
C LYS A 200 -9.06 -6.78 -22.80
N TYR A 201 -8.56 -5.54 -22.88
CA TYR A 201 -9.37 -4.37 -23.22
C TYR A 201 -8.89 -3.58 -24.45
N GLY A 202 -7.84 -4.04 -25.13
CA GLY A 202 -7.28 -3.33 -26.30
C GLY A 202 -6.16 -2.37 -25.96
N ASN A 203 -5.67 -1.67 -26.96
CA ASN A 203 -4.47 -0.81 -26.85
C ASN A 203 -4.80 0.58 -26.30
N MET A 204 -5.15 0.65 -25.02
CA MET A 204 -5.46 1.89 -24.31
C MET A 204 -4.23 2.74 -23.97
N SER A 205 -4.48 4.02 -23.64
CA SER A 205 -3.43 4.92 -23.14
C SER A 205 -3.09 4.64 -21.68
N ILE A 206 -1.81 4.47 -21.40
CA ILE A 206 -1.31 4.25 -20.02
C ILE A 206 -0.19 5.23 -19.74
N ASP A 207 -0.46 6.15 -18.81
CA ASP A 207 0.49 7.14 -18.32
C ASP A 207 1.12 6.69 -17.00
N PHE A 208 2.29 7.26 -16.67
CA PHE A 208 3.04 6.87 -15.47
C PHE A 208 3.44 8.09 -14.66
N SER A 209 3.26 8.03 -13.33
CA SER A 209 3.84 8.98 -12.38
C SER A 209 4.76 8.28 -11.38
N ARG A 210 5.75 9.00 -10.84
CA ARG A 210 6.77 8.43 -9.93
C ARG A 210 6.99 9.27 -8.68
N GLY A 211 7.31 8.61 -7.59
CA GLY A 211 7.66 9.27 -6.34
C GLY A 211 6.57 10.27 -5.91
N LEU A 212 6.93 11.51 -5.67
CA LEU A 212 6.01 12.57 -5.27
C LEU A 212 5.26 13.21 -6.45
N ASP A 213 5.65 12.88 -7.68
CA ASP A 213 5.06 13.42 -8.91
C ASP A 213 3.69 12.77 -9.18
N PHE A 214 2.66 13.35 -8.59
CA PHE A 214 1.27 12.94 -8.77
C PHE A 214 0.50 14.10 -9.45
N PRO A 215 -0.11 13.87 -10.64
CA PRO A 215 -0.69 14.94 -11.45
C PRO A 215 -1.68 15.82 -10.70
N GLU A 216 -1.67 17.13 -10.97
CA GLU A 216 -2.67 18.07 -10.44
C GLU A 216 -4.03 17.86 -11.11
N GLU A 217 -4.04 17.70 -12.43
CA GLU A 217 -5.23 17.36 -13.21
C GLU A 217 -5.29 15.84 -13.39
N LEU A 218 -6.46 15.28 -13.09
CA LEU A 218 -6.73 13.86 -13.15
C LEU A 218 -7.82 13.60 -14.21
N ASP A 219 -7.38 13.48 -15.44
CA ASP A 219 -8.24 13.12 -16.59
C ASP A 219 -7.96 11.65 -16.97
N TYR A 220 -8.40 10.74 -16.09
CA TYR A 220 -8.19 9.30 -16.20
C TYR A 220 -9.46 8.53 -15.84
N ASP A 221 -9.67 7.39 -16.50
CA ASP A 221 -10.76 6.45 -16.19
C ASP A 221 -10.41 5.58 -14.98
N LEU A 222 -9.12 5.42 -14.68
CA LEU A 222 -8.64 4.64 -13.55
C LEU A 222 -7.22 5.06 -13.15
N ILE A 223 -6.98 5.11 -11.84
CA ILE A 223 -5.65 5.23 -11.27
C ILE A 223 -5.27 3.93 -10.58
N ILE A 224 -4.13 3.35 -10.94
CA ILE A 224 -3.57 2.15 -10.34
C ILE A 224 -2.30 2.51 -9.57
N MET A 225 -2.35 2.50 -8.25
CA MET A 225 -1.19 2.77 -7.40
C MET A 225 -0.37 1.51 -7.14
N CYS A 226 0.94 1.64 -6.98
CA CYS A 226 1.76 0.53 -6.48
C CYS A 226 1.43 0.23 -5.00
N GLY A 227 2.08 -0.78 -4.39
CA GLY A 227 1.92 -1.12 -2.97
C GLY A 227 2.31 -0.01 -1.99
N SER A 228 2.89 1.08 -2.49
CA SER A 228 3.23 2.30 -1.74
C SER A 228 4.08 2.06 -0.49
N CYS A 229 4.91 1.01 -0.48
CA CYS A 229 5.73 0.61 0.67
C CYS A 229 6.70 1.73 1.13
N MET A 230 7.08 2.65 0.23
CA MET A 230 7.97 3.79 0.53
C MET A 230 7.22 5.03 1.04
N PHE A 231 5.89 5.03 1.02
CA PHE A 231 5.06 6.13 1.51
C PHE A 231 4.47 5.81 2.88
N ASN A 232 4.20 6.85 3.67
CA ASN A 232 3.35 6.71 4.84
C ASN A 232 1.86 6.69 4.43
N ARG A 233 1.01 6.19 5.33
CA ARG A 233 -0.42 6.08 5.11
C ARG A 233 -1.09 7.43 4.76
N ALA A 234 -0.73 8.50 5.45
CA ALA A 234 -1.31 9.82 5.22
C ALA A 234 -1.10 10.29 3.77
N HIS A 235 0.08 10.04 3.20
CA HIS A 235 0.39 10.39 1.82
C HIS A 235 -0.45 9.56 0.83
N VAL A 236 -0.58 8.25 1.07
CA VAL A 236 -1.41 7.38 0.22
C VAL A 236 -2.87 7.81 0.26
N LEU A 237 -3.41 8.03 1.46
CA LEU A 237 -4.79 8.50 1.64
C LEU A 237 -5.03 9.86 0.97
N SER A 238 -4.06 10.77 1.01
CA SER A 238 -4.20 12.08 0.34
C SER A 238 -4.33 11.94 -1.19
N ARG A 239 -3.66 10.96 -1.81
CA ARG A 239 -3.82 10.66 -3.24
C ARG A 239 -5.19 10.06 -3.55
N ILE A 240 -5.64 9.12 -2.72
CA ILE A 240 -6.99 8.52 -2.84
C ILE A 240 -8.06 9.61 -2.71
N GLU A 241 -7.95 10.49 -1.72
CA GLU A 241 -8.89 11.60 -1.53
C GLU A 241 -8.88 12.59 -2.70
N LYS A 242 -7.69 12.91 -3.23
CA LYS A 242 -7.56 13.78 -4.42
C LYS A 242 -8.28 13.19 -5.64
N ALA A 243 -8.06 11.90 -5.91
CA ALA A 243 -8.71 11.20 -7.01
C ALA A 243 -10.23 11.11 -6.79
N ARG A 244 -10.68 10.76 -5.58
CA ARG A 244 -12.10 10.72 -5.23
C ARG A 244 -12.80 12.07 -5.39
N ALA A 245 -12.14 13.16 -5.00
CA ALA A 245 -12.67 14.51 -5.15
C ALA A 245 -12.87 14.92 -6.63
N LYS A 246 -12.13 14.30 -7.54
CA LYS A 246 -12.24 14.47 -9.00
C LYS A 246 -13.14 13.40 -9.65
N GLY A 247 -13.71 12.47 -8.88
CA GLY A 247 -14.55 11.37 -9.38
C GLY A 247 -13.78 10.27 -10.11
N VAL A 248 -12.43 10.20 -9.95
CA VAL A 248 -11.59 9.22 -10.62
C VAL A 248 -11.42 7.98 -9.74
N PRO A 249 -11.79 6.78 -10.21
CA PRO A 249 -11.59 5.53 -9.47
C PRO A 249 -10.12 5.27 -9.19
N VAL A 250 -9.83 4.72 -8.00
CA VAL A 250 -8.46 4.37 -7.59
C VAL A 250 -8.41 2.93 -7.12
N THR A 251 -7.41 2.21 -7.58
CA THR A 251 -7.08 0.87 -7.09
C THR A 251 -5.56 0.72 -6.92
N ASN A 252 -5.08 -0.47 -6.61
CA ASN A 252 -3.64 -0.73 -6.53
C ASN A 252 -3.23 -2.00 -7.28
N TYR A 253 -1.91 -2.25 -7.38
CA TYR A 253 -1.35 -3.40 -8.11
C TYR A 253 -1.95 -4.74 -7.66
N GLY A 254 -2.01 -4.97 -6.34
CA GLY A 254 -2.50 -6.23 -5.79
C GLY A 254 -3.97 -6.47 -6.11
N VAL A 255 -4.81 -5.47 -5.87
CA VAL A 255 -6.24 -5.53 -6.17
C VAL A 255 -6.49 -5.65 -7.68
N THR A 256 -5.74 -4.87 -8.51
CA THR A 256 -5.80 -4.96 -9.98
C THR A 256 -5.49 -6.37 -10.49
N ILE A 257 -4.37 -6.96 -10.03
CA ILE A 257 -3.97 -8.31 -10.45
C ILE A 257 -5.00 -9.33 -10.01
N SER A 258 -5.50 -9.23 -8.77
CA SER A 258 -6.53 -10.13 -8.23
C SER A 258 -7.83 -10.02 -9.02
N LYS A 259 -8.26 -8.81 -9.40
CA LYS A 259 -9.43 -8.58 -10.24
C LYS A 259 -9.26 -9.15 -11.65
N LEU A 260 -8.14 -8.85 -12.31
CA LEU A 260 -7.85 -9.33 -13.67
C LEU A 260 -7.73 -10.85 -13.77
N LYS A 261 -7.27 -11.50 -12.71
CA LYS A 261 -7.18 -12.97 -12.61
C LYS A 261 -8.47 -13.64 -12.09
N GLY A 262 -9.50 -12.86 -11.73
CA GLY A 262 -10.78 -13.38 -11.22
C GLY A 262 -10.66 -14.05 -9.85
N ILE A 263 -9.75 -13.58 -9.01
CA ILE A 263 -9.48 -14.16 -7.68
C ILE A 263 -9.75 -13.20 -6.53
N ILE A 264 -10.28 -12.00 -6.80
CA ILE A 264 -10.48 -10.98 -5.78
C ILE A 264 -11.43 -11.45 -4.66
N ASP A 265 -12.45 -12.23 -5.00
CA ASP A 265 -13.42 -12.79 -4.05
C ASP A 265 -12.86 -13.99 -3.23
N LYS A 266 -11.64 -14.40 -3.53
CA LYS A 266 -10.93 -15.52 -2.86
C LYS A 266 -9.85 -15.05 -1.90
N VAL A 267 -9.62 -13.75 -1.83
CA VAL A 267 -8.58 -13.13 -1.02
C VAL A 267 -9.19 -12.60 0.25
N GLU A 268 -8.59 -12.92 1.41
CA GLU A 268 -8.91 -12.23 2.65
C GLU A 268 -8.41 -10.77 2.57
N LEU A 269 -9.34 -9.84 2.67
CA LEU A 269 -9.15 -8.40 2.45
C LEU A 269 -8.93 -7.64 3.76
#